data_b42b473669b42bab120c4a2cc452136a
#
_entry.id   b42b473669b42bab120c4a2cc452136a
#
_cell.length_a   1.000
_cell.length_b   1.000
_cell.length_c   1.000
_cell.angle_alpha   90.00
_cell.angle_beta   90.00
_cell.angle_gamma   90.00
#
_symmetry.space_group_name_H-M   'P 1'
#
loop_
_entity.id
_entity.type
_entity.pdbx_description
1 polymer ?
#
loop_
_entity_poly.entity_id
_entity_poly.type
_entity_poly.pdbx_seq_one_letter_code
_entity_poly.pdbx_strand_id
1 'polypeptide(L)'
;VTGRMLEISPKGKIVKETCILPKGVKDGGFAFMRNARRLDNGHFLVAHYGDQCVKEYDANGKVVWKLDVPGGPHSLTRLPNGHTLIAVADKDQNPRLIEVTPEGKTIWEISNADIPGKPLKFLGGFQYFSDGRFLITNWTGHVNPKEKVHLLLVDRQKNVLYSLENTPELQTMSSVYSTDLSLIHISEPTRLR
;
A
#
# COMPACT_ATOMS: atom_id res chain seq x y z
N VAL A 1 11.32 13.25 -8.81
CA VAL A 1 11.75 12.06 -8.02
C VAL A 1 12.95 11.43 -8.67
N THR A 2 14.06 11.33 -7.94
CA THR A 2 15.36 10.89 -8.47
C THR A 2 15.47 9.39 -8.73
N GLY A 3 14.46 8.60 -8.35
CA GLY A 3 14.47 7.14 -8.52
C GLY A 3 15.65 6.44 -7.81
N ARG A 4 16.13 7.03 -6.72
CA ARG A 4 17.25 6.50 -5.93
C ARG A 4 16.72 5.70 -4.74
N MET A 5 17.24 4.49 -4.61
CA MET A 5 17.05 3.63 -3.44
C MET A 5 18.31 3.74 -2.60
N LEU A 6 18.17 4.22 -1.37
CA LEU A 6 19.28 4.44 -0.46
C LEU A 6 19.23 3.45 0.70
N GLU A 7 20.30 2.70 0.92
CA GLU A 7 20.51 1.96 2.15
C GLU A 7 21.31 2.84 3.10
N ILE A 8 20.75 3.10 4.28
CA ILE A 8 21.35 3.99 5.26
C ILE A 8 21.68 3.19 6.52
N SER A 9 22.91 3.30 6.98
CA SER A 9 23.36 2.66 8.23
C SER A 9 22.66 3.28 9.45
N PRO A 10 22.65 2.62 10.62
CA PRO A 10 22.14 3.19 11.87
C PRO A 10 22.80 4.52 12.28
N LYS A 11 24.00 4.79 11.74
CA LYS A 11 24.75 6.06 11.99
C LYS A 11 24.44 7.14 10.95
N GLY A 12 23.42 6.96 10.10
CA GLY A 12 23.01 7.93 9.07
C GLY A 12 23.88 7.97 7.81
N LYS A 13 24.85 7.06 7.65
CA LYS A 13 25.68 6.99 6.42
C LYS A 13 24.94 6.24 5.32
N ILE A 14 24.95 6.77 4.08
CA ILE A 14 24.56 6.02 2.89
C ILE A 14 25.63 4.95 2.67
N VAL A 15 25.23 3.68 2.75
CA VAL A 15 26.10 2.52 2.54
C VAL A 15 25.95 1.92 1.16
N LYS A 16 24.77 2.15 0.54
CA LYS A 16 24.51 1.74 -0.84
C LYS A 16 23.50 2.68 -1.49
N GLU A 17 23.67 2.90 -2.77
CA GLU A 17 22.74 3.60 -3.64
C GLU A 17 22.48 2.77 -4.89
N THR A 18 21.19 2.60 -5.22
CA THR A 18 20.75 1.94 -6.45
C THR A 18 19.79 2.88 -7.19
N CYS A 19 20.11 3.24 -8.42
CA CYS A 19 19.25 4.06 -9.26
C CYS A 19 18.38 3.16 -10.14
N ILE A 20 17.05 3.41 -10.12
CA ILE A 20 16.06 2.66 -10.90
C ILE A 20 15.41 3.50 -12.02
N LEU A 21 15.89 4.73 -12.24
CA LEU A 21 15.49 5.52 -13.39
C LEU A 21 15.98 4.89 -14.70
N PRO A 22 15.18 4.94 -15.77
CA PRO A 22 15.63 4.57 -17.09
C PRO A 22 16.87 5.40 -17.52
N LYS A 23 17.73 4.79 -18.32
CA LYS A 23 18.95 5.47 -18.83
C LYS A 23 18.57 6.78 -19.53
N GLY A 24 19.22 7.87 -19.15
CA GLY A 24 19.00 9.20 -19.74
C GLY A 24 17.88 10.01 -19.08
N VAL A 25 17.07 9.41 -18.21
CA VAL A 25 16.03 10.11 -17.44
C VAL A 25 16.67 10.69 -16.17
N LYS A 26 16.60 12.01 -16.00
CA LYS A 26 17.14 12.70 -14.81
C LYS A 26 16.12 12.79 -13.66
N ASP A 27 14.84 12.89 -13.98
CA ASP A 27 13.76 12.97 -13.03
C ASP A 27 12.55 12.16 -13.52
N GLY A 28 12.09 11.21 -12.71
CA GLY A 28 10.90 10.39 -12.99
C GLY A 28 9.58 11.09 -12.75
N GLY A 29 9.61 12.30 -12.22
CA GLY A 29 8.40 13.05 -11.85
C GLY A 29 7.73 12.50 -10.58
N PHE A 30 6.68 13.20 -10.17
CA PHE A 30 5.94 12.90 -8.93
C PHE A 30 5.28 11.50 -8.94
N ALA A 31 4.83 11.05 -10.11
CA ALA A 31 4.13 9.78 -10.25
C ALA A 31 5.04 8.57 -10.49
N PHE A 32 6.37 8.75 -10.59
CA PHE A 32 7.30 7.67 -10.93
C PHE A 32 7.25 6.51 -9.96
N MET A 33 7.31 6.78 -8.66
CA MET A 33 7.16 5.75 -7.63
C MET A 33 6.43 6.30 -6.40
N ARG A 34 5.64 5.43 -5.74
CA ARG A 34 4.91 5.76 -4.50
C ARG A 34 5.40 4.98 -3.30
N ASN A 35 5.79 3.74 -3.50
CA ASN A 35 6.25 2.87 -2.43
C ASN A 35 7.37 1.96 -2.96
N ALA A 36 8.29 1.64 -2.07
CA ALA A 36 9.35 0.68 -2.33
C ALA A 36 9.60 -0.16 -1.09
N ARG A 37 9.80 -1.46 -1.29
CA ARG A 37 10.11 -2.43 -0.23
C ARG A 37 11.36 -3.19 -0.58
N ARG A 38 12.31 -3.27 0.35
CA ARG A 38 13.43 -4.19 0.24
C ARG A 38 12.94 -5.59 0.56
N LEU A 39 13.27 -6.54 -0.30
CA LEU A 39 13.00 -7.96 -0.12
C LEU A 39 14.19 -8.66 0.56
N ASP A 40 13.94 -9.83 1.15
CA ASP A 40 14.97 -10.61 1.87
C ASP A 40 16.12 -11.06 0.96
N ASN A 41 15.84 -11.27 -0.33
CA ASN A 41 16.86 -11.56 -1.35
C ASN A 41 17.69 -10.34 -1.76
N GLY A 42 17.46 -9.18 -1.16
CA GLY A 42 18.17 -7.93 -1.45
C GLY A 42 17.63 -7.15 -2.65
N HIS A 43 16.57 -7.62 -3.31
CA HIS A 43 15.86 -6.91 -4.37
C HIS A 43 14.96 -5.79 -3.80
N PHE A 44 14.44 -4.96 -4.70
CA PHE A 44 13.48 -3.91 -4.37
C PHE A 44 12.19 -4.10 -5.16
N LEU A 45 11.09 -4.18 -4.45
CA LEU A 45 9.75 -4.20 -5.04
C LEU A 45 9.20 -2.77 -5.03
N VAL A 46 8.81 -2.23 -6.19
CA VAL A 46 8.48 -0.81 -6.35
C VAL A 46 7.13 -0.63 -7.03
N ALA A 47 6.31 0.25 -6.45
CA ALA A 47 5.03 0.68 -7.01
C ALA A 47 5.24 1.89 -7.93
N HIS A 48 5.05 1.71 -9.24
CA HIS A 48 5.11 2.75 -10.25
C HIS A 48 3.71 3.25 -10.57
N TYR A 49 3.28 4.28 -9.86
CA TYR A 49 1.91 4.79 -9.92
C TYR A 49 1.54 5.30 -11.33
N GLY A 50 2.41 6.11 -11.94
CA GLY A 50 2.15 6.69 -13.26
C GLY A 50 2.17 5.68 -14.38
N ASP A 51 3.05 4.68 -14.28
CA ASP A 51 3.18 3.58 -15.25
C ASP A 51 2.12 2.49 -15.03
N GLN A 52 1.32 2.56 -13.97
CA GLN A 52 0.33 1.55 -13.59
C GLN A 52 0.92 0.14 -13.52
N CYS A 53 2.10 0.01 -12.94
CA CYS A 53 2.75 -1.28 -12.79
C CYS A 53 3.54 -1.41 -11.49
N VAL A 54 3.83 -2.65 -11.14
CA VAL A 54 4.78 -3.01 -10.08
C VAL A 54 6.01 -3.63 -10.73
N LYS A 55 7.20 -3.26 -10.28
CA LYS A 55 8.46 -3.84 -10.75
C LYS A 55 9.28 -4.34 -9.57
N GLU A 56 9.94 -5.46 -9.76
CA GLU A 56 11.01 -5.93 -8.90
C GLU A 56 12.35 -5.66 -9.57
N TYR A 57 13.24 -5.00 -8.84
CA TYR A 57 14.58 -4.67 -9.27
C TYR A 57 15.58 -5.49 -8.47
N ASP A 58 16.61 -5.99 -9.14
CA ASP A 58 17.75 -6.57 -8.45
C ASP A 58 18.58 -5.50 -7.72
N ALA A 59 19.61 -5.95 -7.02
CA ALA A 59 20.49 -5.08 -6.24
C ALA A 59 21.29 -4.06 -7.11
N ASN A 60 21.29 -4.22 -8.43
CA ASN A 60 21.96 -3.33 -9.40
C ASN A 60 20.96 -2.41 -10.13
N GLY A 61 19.66 -2.50 -9.80
CA GLY A 61 18.62 -1.68 -10.43
C GLY A 61 18.11 -2.22 -11.76
N LYS A 62 18.41 -3.49 -12.10
CA LYS A 62 17.84 -4.16 -13.27
C LYS A 62 16.48 -4.74 -12.94
N VAL A 63 15.49 -4.53 -13.81
CA VAL A 63 14.17 -5.13 -13.67
C VAL A 63 14.25 -6.64 -13.87
N VAL A 64 13.80 -7.42 -12.89
CA VAL A 64 13.77 -8.89 -12.91
C VAL A 64 12.36 -9.44 -12.97
N TRP A 65 11.37 -8.64 -12.58
CA TRP A 65 9.95 -8.97 -12.66
C TRP A 65 9.13 -7.70 -12.86
N LYS A 66 8.04 -7.79 -13.62
CA LYS A 66 7.09 -6.70 -13.87
C LYS A 66 5.67 -7.24 -13.92
N LEU A 67 4.74 -6.49 -13.35
CA LEU A 67 3.31 -6.74 -13.44
C LEU A 67 2.60 -5.42 -13.73
N ASP A 68 1.83 -5.38 -14.82
CA ASP A 68 0.88 -4.29 -15.06
C ASP A 68 -0.37 -4.49 -14.20
N VAL A 69 -0.87 -3.42 -13.58
CA VAL A 69 -2.01 -3.46 -12.67
C VAL A 69 -3.11 -2.52 -13.15
N PRO A 70 -4.39 -2.80 -12.81
CA PRO A 70 -5.51 -2.03 -13.32
C PRO A 70 -5.69 -0.70 -12.55
N GLY A 71 -4.73 0.21 -12.64
CA GLY A 71 -4.72 1.51 -11.98
C GLY A 71 -3.38 1.84 -11.33
N GLY A 72 -3.29 2.95 -10.60
CA GLY A 72 -2.05 3.38 -9.98
C GLY A 72 -1.74 2.62 -8.68
N PRO A 73 -0.70 1.76 -8.62
CA PRO A 73 -0.28 1.12 -7.37
C PRO A 73 0.32 2.17 -6.43
N HIS A 74 -0.14 2.19 -5.17
CA HIS A 74 0.34 3.15 -4.18
C HIS A 74 1.12 2.51 -3.04
N SER A 75 0.72 1.32 -2.58
CA SER A 75 1.42 0.54 -1.57
C SER A 75 1.45 -0.93 -1.96
N LEU A 76 2.45 -1.66 -1.47
CA LEU A 76 2.63 -3.06 -1.81
C LEU A 76 3.42 -3.82 -0.75
N THR A 77 3.28 -5.15 -0.77
CA THR A 77 4.08 -6.06 0.05
C THR A 77 4.17 -7.43 -0.60
N ARG A 78 5.36 -8.06 -0.55
CA ARG A 78 5.55 -9.47 -0.94
C ARG A 78 5.24 -10.35 0.26
N LEU A 79 4.41 -11.36 0.05
CA LEU A 79 4.09 -12.36 1.05
C LEU A 79 5.11 -13.51 1.04
N PRO A 80 5.23 -14.27 2.16
CA PRO A 80 6.16 -15.41 2.23
C PRO A 80 5.89 -16.50 1.19
N ASN A 81 4.63 -16.65 0.74
CA ASN A 81 4.24 -17.59 -0.31
C ASN A 81 4.59 -17.11 -1.75
N GLY A 82 5.24 -15.97 -1.90
CA GLY A 82 5.60 -15.36 -3.18
C GLY A 82 4.52 -14.49 -3.82
N HIS A 83 3.31 -14.46 -3.27
CA HIS A 83 2.26 -13.56 -3.75
C HIS A 83 2.57 -12.10 -3.42
N THR A 84 1.95 -11.19 -4.11
CA THR A 84 2.09 -9.75 -3.86
C THR A 84 0.74 -9.14 -3.53
N LEU A 85 0.67 -8.44 -2.40
CA LEU A 85 -0.44 -7.54 -2.08
C LEU A 85 -0.15 -6.17 -2.66
N ILE A 86 -1.14 -5.58 -3.33
CA ILE A 86 -1.01 -4.29 -4.02
C ILE A 86 -2.24 -3.44 -3.71
N ALA A 87 -2.03 -2.28 -3.11
CA ALA A 87 -3.05 -1.26 -3.00
C ALA A 87 -3.11 -0.47 -4.31
N VAL A 88 -4.18 -0.65 -5.05
CA VAL A 88 -4.46 0.09 -6.28
C VAL A 88 -5.33 1.29 -5.91
N ALA A 89 -4.71 2.46 -5.95
CA ALA A 89 -5.37 3.73 -5.73
C ALA A 89 -5.84 4.26 -7.08
N ASP A 90 -7.09 3.99 -7.42
CA ASP A 90 -7.57 4.22 -8.77
C ASP A 90 -8.08 5.64 -8.98
N LYS A 91 -7.69 6.24 -10.13
CA LYS A 91 -8.22 7.51 -10.62
C LYS A 91 -9.71 7.40 -10.99
N ASP A 92 -10.19 6.21 -11.36
CA ASP A 92 -11.53 5.96 -11.85
C ASP A 92 -12.51 5.53 -10.75
N GLN A 93 -12.19 5.85 -9.49
CA GLN A 93 -13.07 5.68 -8.32
C GLN A 93 -13.36 4.23 -7.92
N ASN A 94 -12.50 3.29 -8.29
CA ASN A 94 -12.58 1.91 -7.83
C ASN A 94 -11.30 1.46 -7.11
N PRO A 95 -10.92 2.11 -5.99
CA PRO A 95 -9.76 1.71 -5.21
C PRO A 95 -9.96 0.31 -4.64
N ARG A 96 -8.90 -0.48 -4.67
CA ARG A 96 -8.95 -1.88 -4.23
C ARG A 96 -7.60 -2.37 -3.71
N LEU A 97 -7.64 -3.28 -2.80
CA LEU A 97 -6.48 -4.08 -2.41
C LEU A 97 -6.59 -5.43 -3.13
N ILE A 98 -5.57 -5.79 -3.88
CA ILE A 98 -5.52 -7.06 -4.62
C ILE A 98 -4.37 -7.93 -4.12
N GLU A 99 -4.54 -9.24 -4.18
CA GLU A 99 -3.48 -10.22 -4.05
C GLU A 99 -3.28 -10.93 -5.39
N VAL A 100 -2.04 -10.94 -5.86
CA VAL A 100 -1.66 -11.53 -7.13
C VAL A 100 -0.62 -12.63 -6.93
N THR A 101 -0.67 -13.67 -7.76
CA THR A 101 0.37 -14.70 -7.82
C THR A 101 1.64 -14.16 -8.48
N PRO A 102 2.78 -14.87 -8.41
CA PRO A 102 4.00 -14.50 -9.16
C PRO A 102 3.77 -14.35 -10.66
N GLU A 103 2.84 -15.12 -11.24
CA GLU A 103 2.45 -15.07 -12.66
C GLU A 103 1.51 -13.91 -12.98
N GLY A 104 1.09 -13.12 -11.97
CA GLY A 104 0.25 -11.94 -12.13
C GLY A 104 -1.26 -12.20 -12.11
N LYS A 105 -1.70 -13.42 -11.75
CA LYS A 105 -3.13 -13.72 -11.60
C LYS A 105 -3.66 -13.15 -10.29
N THR A 106 -4.70 -12.33 -10.34
CA THR A 106 -5.44 -11.90 -9.14
C THR A 106 -6.22 -13.08 -8.57
N ILE A 107 -6.00 -13.39 -7.30
CA ILE A 107 -6.63 -14.49 -6.57
C ILE A 107 -7.52 -14.03 -5.43
N TRP A 108 -7.38 -12.80 -5.01
CA TRP A 108 -8.22 -12.16 -3.99
C TRP A 108 -8.22 -10.64 -4.20
N GLU A 109 -9.32 -10.00 -3.92
CA GLU A 109 -9.42 -8.54 -3.89
C GLU A 109 -10.47 -8.08 -2.87
N ILE A 110 -10.35 -6.84 -2.40
CA ILE A 110 -11.41 -6.12 -1.71
C ILE A 110 -11.56 -4.73 -2.33
N SER A 111 -12.80 -4.34 -2.62
CA SER A 111 -13.16 -3.09 -3.28
C SER A 111 -14.41 -2.48 -2.64
N ASN A 112 -14.88 -1.35 -3.17
CA ASN A 112 -16.11 -0.72 -2.71
C ASN A 112 -17.36 -1.61 -2.79
N ALA A 113 -17.40 -2.55 -3.71
CA ALA A 113 -18.51 -3.48 -3.85
C ALA A 113 -18.64 -4.45 -2.67
N ASP A 114 -17.51 -4.74 -1.99
CA ASP A 114 -17.45 -5.68 -0.88
C ASP A 114 -17.78 -5.06 0.47
N ILE A 115 -17.69 -3.72 0.58
CA ILE A 115 -17.84 -2.96 1.85
C ILE A 115 -18.85 -1.84 1.74
N PRO A 116 -20.15 -2.16 1.48
CA PRO A 116 -21.20 -1.17 1.33
C PRO A 116 -21.30 -0.25 2.55
N GLY A 117 -21.50 1.05 2.32
CA GLY A 117 -21.57 2.05 3.39
C GLY A 117 -20.22 2.49 3.98
N LYS A 118 -19.11 1.94 3.50
CA LYS A 118 -17.75 2.30 3.91
C LYS A 118 -16.88 2.61 2.67
N PRO A 119 -17.24 3.59 1.82
CA PRO A 119 -16.59 3.78 0.53
C PRO A 119 -15.12 4.16 0.68
N LEU A 120 -14.27 3.41 0.00
CA LEU A 120 -12.89 3.78 -0.25
C LEU A 120 -12.86 4.85 -1.34
N LYS A 121 -12.04 5.88 -1.15
CA LYS A 121 -11.78 6.92 -2.14
C LYS A 121 -10.41 6.75 -2.77
N PHE A 122 -9.41 6.46 -1.94
CA PHE A 122 -8.05 6.27 -2.38
C PHE A 122 -7.31 5.36 -1.38
N LEU A 123 -6.84 4.21 -1.83
CA LEU A 123 -6.07 3.30 -1.00
C LEU A 123 -4.62 3.79 -0.89
N GLY A 124 -4.35 4.60 0.15
CA GLY A 124 -3.03 5.20 0.38
C GLY A 124 -2.00 4.20 0.88
N GLY A 125 -2.41 3.32 1.78
CA GLY A 125 -1.53 2.32 2.39
C GLY A 125 -2.31 1.20 3.06
N PHE A 126 -1.57 0.17 3.46
CA PHE A 126 -2.12 -0.92 4.25
C PHE A 126 -1.02 -1.60 5.07
N GLN A 127 -1.44 -2.29 6.12
CA GLN A 127 -0.63 -3.27 6.82
C GLN A 127 -1.34 -4.63 6.76
N TYR A 128 -0.60 -5.67 6.40
CA TYR A 128 -1.04 -7.06 6.45
C TYR A 128 -0.55 -7.70 7.75
N PHE A 129 -1.42 -8.44 8.42
CA PHE A 129 -1.12 -9.20 9.63
C PHE A 129 -1.03 -10.68 9.32
N SER A 130 -0.18 -11.39 10.05
CA SER A 130 0.05 -12.83 9.85
C SER A 130 -1.19 -13.70 10.07
N ASP A 131 -2.19 -13.17 10.77
CA ASP A 131 -3.49 -13.82 10.99
C ASP A 131 -4.48 -13.63 9.84
N GLY A 132 -4.06 -12.94 8.76
CA GLY A 132 -4.86 -12.73 7.56
C GLY A 132 -5.65 -11.43 7.53
N ARG A 133 -5.59 -10.59 8.57
CA ARG A 133 -6.25 -9.29 8.60
C ARG A 133 -5.46 -8.22 7.85
N PHE A 134 -6.16 -7.17 7.44
CA PHE A 134 -5.60 -6.00 6.80
C PHE A 134 -6.06 -4.73 7.50
N LEU A 135 -5.13 -3.85 7.83
CA LEU A 135 -5.41 -2.50 8.25
C LEU A 135 -5.20 -1.58 7.04
N ILE A 136 -6.26 -0.96 6.55
CA ILE A 136 -6.29 -0.22 5.28
C ILE A 136 -6.52 1.25 5.56
N THR A 137 -5.70 2.13 4.98
CA THR A 137 -5.96 3.58 5.00
C THR A 137 -6.71 4.04 3.76
N ASN A 138 -7.74 4.82 3.99
CA ASN A 138 -8.52 5.50 2.96
C ASN A 138 -8.14 6.98 2.95
N TRP A 139 -7.29 7.39 2.02
CA TRP A 139 -6.95 8.79 1.89
C TRP A 139 -8.07 9.55 1.19
N THR A 140 -8.67 10.51 1.90
CA THR A 140 -9.88 11.19 1.46
C THR A 140 -9.62 12.57 0.82
N GLY A 141 -8.36 12.95 0.66
CA GLY A 141 -7.95 14.21 0.02
C GLY A 141 -7.21 15.15 0.95
N HIS A 142 -6.81 16.30 0.42
CA HIS A 142 -6.03 17.29 1.17
C HIS A 142 -6.89 18.26 1.99
N VAL A 143 -8.18 18.36 1.70
CA VAL A 143 -9.04 19.38 2.30
C VAL A 143 -10.38 18.77 2.69
N ASN A 144 -10.69 18.86 3.97
CA ASN A 144 -12.01 18.62 4.57
C ASN A 144 -12.78 17.46 3.93
N PRO A 145 -12.39 16.22 4.20
CA PRO A 145 -12.93 15.05 3.51
C PRO A 145 -14.43 14.95 3.80
N LYS A 146 -15.22 14.85 2.73
CA LYS A 146 -16.67 14.58 2.84
C LYS A 146 -16.93 13.13 3.24
N GLU A 147 -16.01 12.24 2.89
CA GLU A 147 -16.05 10.83 3.23
C GLU A 147 -15.62 10.63 4.68
N LYS A 148 -16.35 9.78 5.39
CA LYS A 148 -16.20 9.63 6.84
C LYS A 148 -15.16 8.60 7.27
N VAL A 149 -14.84 7.63 6.43
CA VAL A 149 -13.99 6.50 6.82
C VAL A 149 -12.54 6.77 6.43
N HIS A 150 -11.66 6.77 7.42
CA HIS A 150 -10.22 6.95 7.23
C HIS A 150 -9.43 5.64 7.30
N LEU A 151 -9.89 4.72 8.14
CA LEU A 151 -9.20 3.48 8.44
C LEU A 151 -10.20 2.34 8.53
N LEU A 152 -9.84 1.20 7.95
CA LEU A 152 -10.60 -0.04 8.04
C LEU A 152 -9.69 -1.17 8.51
N LEU A 153 -10.16 -1.97 9.46
CA LEU A 153 -9.63 -3.30 9.73
C LEU A 153 -10.58 -4.31 9.10
N VAL A 154 -10.07 -5.12 8.19
CA VAL A 154 -10.86 -6.14 7.47
C VAL A 154 -10.17 -7.50 7.53
N ASP A 155 -10.95 -8.57 7.43
CA ASP A 155 -10.44 -9.93 7.32
C ASP A 155 -10.40 -10.43 5.86
N ARG A 156 -9.92 -11.65 5.66
CA ARG A 156 -9.87 -12.32 4.34
C ARG A 156 -11.26 -12.61 3.77
N GLN A 157 -12.29 -12.72 4.60
CA GLN A 157 -13.68 -12.90 4.23
C GLN A 157 -14.35 -11.57 3.85
N LYS A 158 -13.58 -10.46 3.90
CA LYS A 158 -14.00 -9.09 3.60
C LYS A 158 -14.96 -8.48 4.64
N ASN A 159 -15.03 -9.08 5.83
CA ASN A 159 -15.77 -8.48 6.94
C ASN A 159 -15.01 -7.26 7.45
N VAL A 160 -15.75 -6.16 7.67
CA VAL A 160 -15.21 -4.98 8.35
C VAL A 160 -15.28 -5.23 9.85
N LEU A 161 -14.11 -5.45 10.47
CA LEU A 161 -13.97 -5.72 11.90
C LEU A 161 -13.92 -4.43 12.72
N TYR A 162 -13.40 -3.37 12.12
CA TYR A 162 -13.32 -2.03 12.72
C TYR A 162 -13.26 -0.96 11.64
N SER A 163 -13.81 0.20 11.92
CA SER A 163 -13.64 1.39 11.11
C SER A 163 -13.41 2.61 11.98
N LEU A 164 -12.42 3.43 11.62
CA LEU A 164 -12.21 4.74 12.20
C LEU A 164 -12.81 5.77 11.27
N GLU A 165 -13.82 6.48 11.76
CA GLU A 165 -14.43 7.58 11.05
C GLU A 165 -13.64 8.88 11.28
N ASN A 166 -13.87 9.84 10.41
CA ASN A 166 -13.26 11.16 10.51
C ASN A 166 -13.64 11.83 11.83
N THR A 167 -12.63 12.26 12.57
CA THR A 167 -12.80 13.17 13.68
C THR A 167 -12.17 14.52 13.33
N PRO A 168 -12.57 15.63 13.96
CA PRO A 168 -11.97 16.94 13.71
C PRO A 168 -10.45 16.97 13.88
N GLU A 169 -9.91 16.09 14.72
CA GLU A 169 -8.49 15.99 15.04
C GLU A 169 -7.71 15.22 13.95
N LEU A 170 -8.40 14.33 13.20
CA LEU A 170 -7.83 13.51 12.15
C LEU A 170 -8.27 14.06 10.80
N GLN A 171 -7.41 14.81 10.12
CA GLN A 171 -7.77 15.40 8.83
C GLN A 171 -7.71 14.41 7.68
N THR A 172 -6.58 13.75 7.48
CA THR A 172 -6.41 12.72 6.42
C THR A 172 -5.36 11.69 6.84
N MET A 173 -5.54 10.45 6.39
CA MET A 173 -4.61 9.35 6.66
C MET A 173 -4.13 8.74 5.34
N SER A 174 -2.84 8.79 5.07
CA SER A 174 -2.26 8.22 3.84
C SER A 174 -1.53 6.89 4.08
N SER A 175 -1.09 6.63 5.32
CA SER A 175 -0.45 5.37 5.68
C SER A 175 -0.70 5.04 7.15
N VAL A 176 -0.54 3.77 7.48
CA VAL A 176 -0.73 3.26 8.83
C VAL A 176 0.30 2.17 9.12
N TYR A 177 0.72 2.11 10.36
CA TYR A 177 1.51 1.01 10.90
C TYR A 177 1.14 0.80 12.37
N SER A 178 0.73 -0.40 12.73
CA SER A 178 0.53 -0.81 14.12
C SER A 178 1.80 -1.45 14.64
N THR A 179 2.31 -0.95 15.76
CA THR A 179 3.51 -1.47 16.43
C THR A 179 3.19 -2.60 17.40
N ASP A 180 1.94 -2.71 17.82
CA ASP A 180 1.49 -3.71 18.78
C ASP A 180 0.34 -4.54 18.21
N LEU A 181 0.64 -5.80 17.89
CA LEU A 181 -0.32 -6.76 17.38
C LEU A 181 -1.35 -7.17 18.46
N SER A 182 -1.07 -6.99 19.74
CA SER A 182 -1.97 -7.34 20.84
C SER A 182 -3.13 -6.36 20.99
N LEU A 183 -2.93 -5.10 20.57
CA LEU A 183 -3.99 -4.07 20.60
C LEU A 183 -5.08 -4.25 19.54
N ILE A 184 -4.94 -5.22 18.64
CA ILE A 184 -5.95 -5.52 17.62
C ILE A 184 -7.04 -6.47 18.15
N HIS A 185 -7.01 -6.87 19.41
CA HIS A 185 -8.17 -7.36 20.13
C HIS A 185 -9.06 -6.16 20.51
N ILE A 186 -9.69 -5.55 19.52
CA ILE A 186 -10.77 -4.59 19.78
C ILE A 186 -11.95 -5.44 20.23
N SER A 187 -12.06 -5.61 21.54
CA SER A 187 -13.34 -5.95 22.16
C SER A 187 -14.38 -4.91 21.71
N GLU A 188 -15.60 -5.34 21.46
CA GLU A 188 -16.71 -4.50 20.99
C GLU A 188 -16.73 -3.10 21.62
N PRO A 189 -17.09 -2.06 20.85
CA PRO A 189 -17.18 -0.72 21.39
C PRO A 189 -18.17 -0.73 22.56
N THR A 190 -17.65 -0.55 23.75
CA THR A 190 -18.47 -0.33 24.95
C THR A 190 -19.34 0.87 24.63
N ARG A 191 -20.64 0.66 24.43
CA ARG A 191 -21.61 1.75 24.35
C ARG A 191 -21.51 2.52 25.66
N LEU A 192 -20.86 3.67 25.62
CA LEU A 192 -21.01 4.66 26.68
C LEU A 192 -22.48 5.05 26.72
N ARG A 193 -23.13 4.76 27.84
CA ARG A 193 -24.48 5.22 28.17
C ARG A 193 -24.43 6.69 28.51
#